data_c4d47768c9f95dd08c68920a6eabe925
#
_entry.id   c4d47768c9f95dd08c68920a6eabe925
#
_cell.length_a   1.000
_cell.length_b   1.000
_cell.length_c   1.000
_cell.angle_alpha   90.00
_cell.angle_beta   90.00
_cell.angle_gamma   90.00
#
_symmetry.space_group_name_H-M   'P 1'
#
loop_
_entity.id
_entity.type
_entity.pdbx_description
1 polymer ?
#
loop_
_entity_poly.entity_id
_entity_poly.type
_entity_poly.pdbx_seq_one_letter_code
_entity_poly.pdbx_strand_id
1 'polypeptide(L)'
;MTGSMRLTTSGRVSPVRLDLRASADHVLRPFGTTLARVEGRVRVAGLADDPAASGELEISPLAARRIRYRLAFTAGGRRLVLDGWKSITPRHPVRSMTVLPFTLYEDDEPLGTGTLRFRARALPSFLAGFRFPRREDPDALTAARWRGAPGRTEVWYTTVTDPATGTGLWLHHELTAPADGSAAYAHGWAAVFPKGAPVRHARFGPVPWKPEDRGFAADGVRAVPGRLAGAAGAMNWDLTEQPEAAPLFTFPRWSWRRPLLPAAQILPAARATYEGTVRYEDGTLELTGAPGASARIYGHGNARRWSWLHADLGGGDVLEIVAAVSTRPGLRRLPPLVFLRLRRDGRTWPRRPERSAIGWAGALRFRADIGLPTWTVTGRAGLRRIRVTVTQPEDRTLALEYTDPDGARATCRNCERADAQVRLDRWWGRWRPEADWRLDGTAHAEVGTR
;
A
#
# COMPACT_ATOMS: atom_id res chain seq x y z
N MET A 1 28.32 14.62 9.72
CA MET A 1 29.22 15.69 9.21
C MET A 1 30.28 15.95 10.26
N THR A 2 31.51 16.29 9.85
CA THR A 2 32.65 16.58 10.78
C THR A 2 33.34 17.85 10.35
N GLY A 3 33.92 18.59 11.31
CA GLY A 3 34.65 19.82 11.05
C GLY A 3 35.18 20.45 12.31
N SER A 4 35.38 21.77 12.30
CA SER A 4 35.81 22.53 13.44
C SER A 4 35.14 23.88 13.53
N MET A 5 35.10 24.44 14.71
CA MET A 5 34.65 25.81 14.98
C MET A 5 35.70 26.57 15.81
N ARG A 6 35.71 27.87 15.69
CA ARG A 6 36.50 28.78 16.51
C ARG A 6 35.54 29.54 17.44
N LEU A 7 35.79 29.47 18.73
CA LEU A 7 35.07 30.22 19.74
C LEU A 7 35.48 31.72 19.68
N THR A 8 34.51 32.61 19.72
CA THR A 8 34.71 34.06 19.59
C THR A 8 35.48 34.60 20.81
N THR A 9 35.16 34.13 22.00
CA THR A 9 35.72 34.63 23.26
C THR A 9 37.14 34.18 23.54
N SER A 10 37.50 32.96 23.17
CA SER A 10 38.81 32.36 23.50
C SER A 10 39.73 32.12 22.32
N GLY A 11 39.24 32.30 21.10
CA GLY A 11 39.96 31.93 19.87
C GLY A 11 40.24 30.42 19.71
N ARG A 12 39.81 29.61 20.66
CA ARG A 12 40.06 28.16 20.70
C ARG A 12 39.35 27.47 19.53
N VAL A 13 40.04 26.56 18.87
CA VAL A 13 39.48 25.72 17.81
C VAL A 13 39.01 24.39 18.39
N SER A 14 37.73 24.10 18.28
CA SER A 14 37.14 22.87 18.78
C SER A 14 36.62 21.99 17.64
N PRO A 15 36.91 20.66 17.62
CA PRO A 15 36.28 19.72 16.70
C PRO A 15 34.77 19.67 16.89
N VAL A 16 34.05 19.61 15.78
CA VAL A 16 32.57 19.51 15.75
C VAL A 16 32.14 18.29 14.91
N ARG A 17 31.16 17.54 15.43
CA ARG A 17 30.55 16.41 14.73
C ARG A 17 29.05 16.44 14.87
N LEU A 18 28.37 16.25 13.73
CA LEU A 18 26.91 16.10 13.65
C LEU A 18 26.58 14.72 13.09
N ASP A 19 25.79 13.97 13.85
CA ASP A 19 25.20 12.68 13.43
C ASP A 19 23.67 12.85 13.46
N LEU A 20 23.07 13.22 12.31
CA LEU A 20 21.71 13.69 12.20
C LEU A 20 20.88 12.77 11.31
N ARG A 21 19.57 12.67 11.64
CA ARG A 21 18.52 12.09 10.82
C ARG A 21 17.54 13.21 10.44
N ALA A 22 17.18 13.29 9.16
CA ALA A 22 16.17 14.23 8.68
C ALA A 22 14.91 13.49 8.25
N SER A 23 13.75 14.05 8.55
CA SER A 23 12.42 13.58 8.13
C SER A 23 11.63 14.74 7.54
N ALA A 24 10.95 14.53 6.41
CA ALA A 24 10.10 15.51 5.78
C ALA A 24 8.76 14.89 5.40
N ASP A 25 7.68 15.62 5.63
CA ASP A 25 6.31 15.15 5.34
C ASP A 25 5.98 15.22 3.84
N HIS A 26 6.76 15.96 3.06
CA HIS A 26 6.56 16.13 1.62
C HIS A 26 7.82 15.81 0.82
N VAL A 27 7.61 15.35 -0.43
CA VAL A 27 8.71 15.14 -1.38
C VAL A 27 9.38 16.48 -1.70
N LEU A 28 10.71 16.47 -1.83
CA LEU A 28 11.49 17.62 -2.28
C LEU A 28 10.84 18.28 -3.50
N ARG A 29 10.51 19.56 -3.35
CA ARG A 29 10.00 20.41 -4.45
C ARG A 29 11.19 21.09 -5.12
N PRO A 30 11.55 20.75 -6.37
CA PRO A 30 12.73 21.32 -7.01
C PRO A 30 12.69 22.86 -7.10
N PHE A 31 11.49 23.41 -7.40
CA PHE A 31 11.26 24.86 -7.54
C PHE A 31 10.63 25.52 -6.31
N GLY A 32 10.54 24.79 -5.19
CA GLY A 32 9.98 25.30 -3.94
C GLY A 32 10.90 25.03 -2.76
N THR A 33 10.45 25.43 -1.57
CA THR A 33 11.12 25.13 -0.30
C THR A 33 10.47 23.91 0.34
N THR A 34 11.31 22.96 0.79
CA THR A 34 10.90 21.81 1.59
C THR A 34 11.45 21.97 2.99
N LEU A 35 10.59 21.94 3.98
CA LEU A 35 10.97 21.89 5.39
C LEU A 35 11.09 20.43 5.83
N ALA A 36 12.16 20.09 6.51
CA ALA A 36 12.39 18.80 7.12
C ALA A 36 12.74 18.98 8.60
N ARG A 37 12.22 18.12 9.46
CA ARG A 37 12.66 18.03 10.86
C ARG A 37 13.98 17.29 10.92
N VAL A 38 14.85 17.71 11.82
CA VAL A 38 16.16 17.10 12.02
C VAL A 38 16.35 16.76 13.47
N GLU A 39 16.78 15.53 13.74
CA GLU A 39 17.06 15.03 15.08
C GLU A 39 18.38 14.27 15.08
N GLY A 40 19.06 14.25 16.21
CA GLY A 40 20.27 13.46 16.34
C GLY A 40 21.25 13.99 17.36
N ARG A 41 22.53 13.67 17.17
CA ARG A 41 23.60 14.00 18.12
C ARG A 41 24.49 15.10 17.60
N VAL A 42 24.73 16.08 18.45
CA VAL A 42 25.70 17.17 18.24
C VAL A 42 26.81 17.04 19.24
N ARG A 43 28.08 17.00 18.77
CA ARG A 43 29.26 17.00 19.60
C ARG A 43 30.15 18.19 19.25
N VAL A 44 30.50 18.98 20.24
CA VAL A 44 31.48 20.05 20.16
C VAL A 44 32.51 19.79 21.27
N ALA A 45 33.75 19.45 20.90
CA ALA A 45 34.74 19.03 21.84
C ALA A 45 35.02 20.13 22.89
N GLY A 46 34.91 19.76 24.18
CA GLY A 46 35.08 20.65 25.31
C GLY A 46 33.91 21.65 25.54
N LEU A 47 32.80 21.53 24.82
CA LEU A 47 31.62 22.39 24.98
C LEU A 47 30.32 21.61 25.14
N ALA A 48 30.01 20.64 24.24
CA ALA A 48 28.72 19.95 24.21
C ALA A 48 28.84 18.50 23.70
N ASP A 49 28.00 17.61 24.24
CA ASP A 49 27.68 16.29 23.68
C ASP A 49 26.20 16.01 23.94
N ASP A 50 25.33 16.46 23.02
CA ASP A 50 23.90 16.32 23.13
C ASP A 50 23.39 15.25 22.16
N PRO A 51 22.83 14.10 22.65
CA PRO A 51 22.26 13.06 21.82
C PRO A 51 20.84 13.40 21.29
N ALA A 52 20.19 14.42 21.84
CA ALA A 52 18.80 14.78 21.58
C ALA A 52 18.64 16.14 20.87
N ALA A 53 19.69 16.58 20.16
CA ALA A 53 19.63 17.78 19.35
C ALA A 53 18.51 17.69 18.32
N SER A 54 17.74 18.75 18.16
CA SER A 54 16.61 18.84 17.25
C SER A 54 16.57 20.15 16.48
N GLY A 55 15.88 20.19 15.36
CA GLY A 55 15.76 21.42 14.60
C GLY A 55 15.13 21.23 13.22
N GLU A 56 15.43 22.18 12.34
CA GLU A 56 14.86 22.26 11.01
C GLU A 56 15.92 22.31 9.91
N LEU A 57 15.58 21.71 8.78
CA LEU A 57 16.34 21.73 7.56
C LEU A 57 15.47 22.33 6.46
N GLU A 58 15.82 23.50 5.99
CA GLU A 58 15.17 24.16 4.85
C GLU A 58 15.93 23.80 3.57
N ILE A 59 15.27 23.08 2.65
CA ILE A 59 15.86 22.61 1.39
C ILE A 59 15.20 23.37 0.23
N SER A 60 15.93 24.27 -0.40
CA SER A 60 15.49 25.10 -1.53
C SER A 60 16.51 25.06 -2.66
N PRO A 61 16.58 23.93 -3.42
CA PRO A 61 17.72 23.65 -4.29
C PRO A 61 17.77 24.53 -5.54
N LEU A 62 16.64 24.93 -6.11
CA LEU A 62 16.58 25.75 -7.32
C LEU A 62 16.08 27.16 -7.03
N ALA A 63 15.09 27.36 -6.16
CA ALA A 63 14.52 28.67 -5.86
C ALA A 63 15.52 29.57 -5.11
N ALA A 64 16.03 29.13 -3.96
CA ALA A 64 16.99 29.89 -3.16
C ALA A 64 18.44 29.37 -3.28
N ARG A 65 18.66 28.28 -4.00
CA ARG A 65 19.98 27.62 -4.18
C ARG A 65 20.71 27.39 -2.87
N ARG A 66 19.98 27.03 -1.79
CA ARG A 66 20.53 26.84 -0.46
C ARG A 66 19.87 25.67 0.29
N ILE A 67 20.62 25.14 1.26
CA ILE A 67 20.13 24.22 2.26
C ILE A 67 20.55 24.79 3.62
N ARG A 68 19.57 25.27 4.41
CA ARG A 68 19.81 25.87 5.73
C ARG A 68 19.55 24.84 6.82
N TYR A 69 20.44 24.81 7.80
CA TYR A 69 20.37 23.99 9.00
C TYR A 69 20.18 24.90 10.20
N ARG A 70 19.17 24.68 11.00
CA ARG A 70 18.97 25.36 12.28
C ARG A 70 18.73 24.30 13.34
N LEU A 71 19.72 24.05 14.19
CA LEU A 71 19.74 22.97 15.18
C LEU A 71 19.84 23.56 16.58
N ALA A 72 18.92 23.19 17.47
CA ALA A 72 19.01 23.50 18.89
C ALA A 72 19.54 22.28 19.64
N PHE A 73 20.41 22.51 20.60
CA PHE A 73 20.96 21.49 21.49
C PHE A 73 21.39 22.11 22.82
N THR A 74 21.66 21.28 23.81
CA THR A 74 22.02 21.71 25.17
C THR A 74 23.51 21.45 25.46
N ALA A 75 24.12 22.39 26.22
CA ALA A 75 25.47 22.28 26.68
C ALA A 75 25.57 22.79 28.13
N GLY A 76 25.75 21.91 29.11
CA GLY A 76 25.82 22.30 30.51
C GLY A 76 24.59 23.08 31.01
N GLY A 77 23.37 22.68 30.58
CA GLY A 77 22.10 23.33 30.91
C GLY A 77 21.77 24.59 30.07
N ARG A 78 22.67 25.05 29.21
CA ARG A 78 22.50 26.21 28.33
C ARG A 78 21.95 25.77 26.97
N ARG A 79 21.07 26.53 26.37
CA ARG A 79 20.53 26.28 25.03
C ARG A 79 21.41 26.93 23.98
N LEU A 80 21.93 26.12 23.07
CA LEU A 80 22.73 26.57 21.94
C LEU A 80 21.98 26.33 20.62
N VAL A 81 22.19 27.23 19.65
CA VAL A 81 21.62 27.12 18.31
C VAL A 81 22.73 27.18 17.27
N LEU A 82 22.86 26.14 16.46
CA LEU A 82 23.71 26.11 15.29
C LEU A 82 22.89 26.54 14.07
N ASP A 83 23.25 27.65 13.45
CA ASP A 83 22.65 28.13 12.21
C ASP A 83 23.68 28.19 11.08
N GLY A 84 23.42 27.56 9.97
CA GLY A 84 24.33 27.52 8.84
C GLY A 84 23.66 27.09 7.55
N TRP A 85 24.23 27.45 6.43
CA TRP A 85 23.67 27.08 5.14
C TRP A 85 24.73 26.67 4.12
N LYS A 86 24.35 25.75 3.23
CA LYS A 86 25.10 25.35 2.05
C LYS A 86 24.55 26.13 0.85
N SER A 87 25.43 26.84 0.14
CA SER A 87 25.08 27.48 -1.13
C SER A 87 25.26 26.50 -2.27
N ILE A 88 24.22 26.28 -3.10
CA ILE A 88 24.29 25.35 -4.23
C ILE A 88 24.77 26.13 -5.46
N THR A 89 26.01 25.90 -5.87
CA THR A 89 26.57 26.52 -7.07
C THR A 89 26.54 25.59 -8.27
N PRO A 90 25.92 25.99 -9.41
CA PRO A 90 25.82 25.13 -10.60
C PRO A 90 27.16 24.64 -11.16
N ARG A 91 28.23 25.47 -11.01
CA ARG A 91 29.58 25.14 -11.50
C ARG A 91 30.26 24.00 -10.70
N HIS A 92 29.94 23.86 -9.41
CA HIS A 92 30.53 22.85 -8.54
C HIS A 92 29.48 22.28 -7.57
N PRO A 93 28.42 21.61 -8.08
CA PRO A 93 27.27 21.24 -7.25
C PRO A 93 27.64 20.29 -6.12
N VAL A 94 28.48 19.29 -6.39
CA VAL A 94 28.89 18.31 -5.38
C VAL A 94 29.74 18.97 -4.27
N ARG A 95 30.70 19.83 -4.63
CA ARG A 95 31.58 20.49 -3.66
C ARG A 95 30.78 21.48 -2.81
N SER A 96 29.88 22.25 -3.40
CA SER A 96 29.08 23.24 -2.70
C SER A 96 28.08 22.59 -1.72
N MET A 97 27.56 21.41 -2.03
CA MET A 97 26.70 20.65 -1.12
C MET A 97 27.43 19.92 0.01
N THR A 98 28.76 19.81 -0.05
CA THR A 98 29.54 19.08 0.97
C THR A 98 30.10 19.97 2.08
N VAL A 99 30.05 21.29 1.93
CA VAL A 99 30.58 22.26 2.90
C VAL A 99 29.44 23.05 3.54
N LEU A 100 29.41 23.08 4.88
CA LEU A 100 28.42 23.81 5.68
C LEU A 100 29.18 24.79 6.60
N PRO A 101 29.32 26.06 6.22
CA PRO A 101 29.64 27.11 7.15
C PRO A 101 28.49 27.33 8.11
N PHE A 102 28.79 27.57 9.38
CA PHE A 102 27.80 27.80 10.41
C PHE A 102 28.30 28.78 11.49
N THR A 103 27.33 29.38 12.18
CA THR A 103 27.52 30.14 13.40
C THR A 103 26.83 29.43 14.54
N LEU A 104 27.44 29.35 15.68
CA LEU A 104 26.87 28.88 16.93
C LEU A 104 26.45 30.06 17.76
N TYR A 105 25.21 30.06 18.23
CA TYR A 105 24.61 31.09 19.07
C TYR A 105 24.28 30.56 20.46
N GLU A 106 24.39 31.42 21.46
CA GLU A 106 23.87 31.28 22.80
C GLU A 106 22.99 32.52 23.07
N ASP A 107 21.73 32.34 23.37
CA ASP A 107 20.75 33.43 23.60
C ASP A 107 20.82 34.55 22.52
N ASP A 108 20.88 34.14 21.23
CA ASP A 108 21.03 34.97 20.04
C ASP A 108 22.39 35.69 19.89
N GLU A 109 23.33 35.54 20.83
CA GLU A 109 24.67 36.07 20.73
C GLU A 109 25.62 35.04 20.06
N PRO A 110 26.48 35.47 19.11
CA PRO A 110 27.39 34.57 18.41
C PRO A 110 28.53 34.06 19.28
N LEU A 111 28.47 32.81 19.67
CA LEU A 111 29.47 32.12 20.49
C LEU A 111 30.70 31.68 19.69
N GLY A 112 30.52 31.42 18.37
CA GLY A 112 31.61 30.98 17.52
C GLY A 112 31.20 30.68 16.09
N THR A 113 32.15 30.56 15.20
CA THR A 113 31.94 30.23 13.80
C THR A 113 32.71 29.01 13.36
N GLY A 114 32.23 28.25 12.42
CA GLY A 114 32.86 27.02 11.99
C GLY A 114 32.49 26.54 10.61
N THR A 115 33.08 25.43 10.23
CA THR A 115 32.78 24.77 8.97
C THR A 115 32.71 23.27 9.17
N LEU A 116 31.61 22.67 8.73
CA LEU A 116 31.42 21.23 8.68
C LEU A 116 31.55 20.71 7.26
N ARG A 117 32.09 19.53 7.11
CA ARG A 117 32.27 18.88 5.82
C ARG A 117 31.53 17.51 5.81
N PHE A 118 30.84 17.26 4.74
CA PHE A 118 30.25 15.96 4.44
C PHE A 118 31.22 15.19 3.54
N ARG A 119 31.58 13.97 3.91
CA ARG A 119 32.48 13.14 3.09
C ARG A 119 31.75 12.73 1.80
N ALA A 120 32.25 13.15 0.64
CA ALA A 120 31.63 12.86 -0.66
C ALA A 120 31.41 11.35 -0.90
N ARG A 121 32.31 10.48 -0.39
CA ARG A 121 32.15 9.02 -0.45
C ARG A 121 30.92 8.47 0.32
N ALA A 122 30.37 9.23 1.25
CA ALA A 122 29.15 8.86 1.97
C ALA A 122 27.87 9.37 1.27
N LEU A 123 27.99 10.10 0.16
CA LEU A 123 26.85 10.64 -0.59
C LEU A 123 25.94 9.54 -1.15
N PRO A 124 26.44 8.42 -1.74
CA PRO A 124 25.57 7.35 -2.22
C PRO A 124 24.76 6.68 -1.09
N SER A 125 25.40 6.39 0.06
CA SER A 125 24.70 5.82 1.22
C SER A 125 23.76 6.82 1.89
N PHE A 126 24.10 8.11 1.88
CA PHE A 126 23.21 9.18 2.33
C PHE A 126 21.97 9.28 1.42
N LEU A 127 22.14 9.30 0.11
CA LEU A 127 21.02 9.31 -0.85
C LEU A 127 20.17 8.02 -0.78
N ALA A 128 20.82 6.87 -0.59
CA ALA A 128 20.13 5.59 -0.37
C ALA A 128 19.40 5.52 0.99
N GLY A 129 19.82 6.34 1.95
CA GLY A 129 19.21 6.49 3.27
C GLY A 129 17.94 7.35 3.28
N PHE A 130 17.67 8.12 2.22
CA PHE A 130 16.41 8.83 2.09
C PHE A 130 15.26 7.82 1.93
N ARG A 131 14.61 7.53 3.02
CA ARG A 131 13.32 6.86 3.02
C ARG A 131 12.29 7.98 3.03
N PHE A 132 11.57 8.13 1.96
CA PHE A 132 10.33 8.89 1.94
C PHE A 132 9.23 7.90 2.37
N PRO A 133 8.87 7.82 3.65
CA PRO A 133 7.66 7.13 4.02
C PRO A 133 6.53 8.02 3.48
N ARG A 134 6.05 7.73 2.28
CA ARG A 134 4.72 8.12 1.92
C ARG A 134 3.82 7.28 2.83
N ARG A 135 3.39 7.82 3.94
CA ARG A 135 2.15 7.41 4.56
C ARG A 135 1.08 7.75 3.52
N GLU A 136 0.74 6.79 2.69
CA GLU A 136 -0.47 6.85 1.91
C GLU A 136 -1.57 6.73 2.96
N ASP A 137 -2.36 7.79 3.05
CA ASP A 137 -3.54 7.83 3.88
C ASP A 137 -4.51 6.74 3.37
N PRO A 138 -4.85 5.72 4.16
CA PRO A 138 -5.81 4.70 3.76
C PRO A 138 -7.14 5.30 3.31
N ASP A 139 -7.59 6.36 3.95
CA ASP A 139 -8.84 7.05 3.64
C ASP A 139 -8.78 7.69 2.24
N ALA A 140 -7.65 8.31 1.87
CA ALA A 140 -7.44 8.85 0.54
C ALA A 140 -7.39 7.75 -0.54
N LEU A 141 -6.98 6.53 -0.17
CA LEU A 141 -7.01 5.39 -1.08
C LEU A 141 -8.42 4.81 -1.27
N THR A 142 -9.36 5.10 -0.38
CA THR A 142 -10.77 4.69 -0.47
C THR A 142 -11.59 5.65 -1.33
N ALA A 143 -11.17 6.90 -1.48
CA ALA A 143 -11.85 7.91 -2.29
C ALA A 143 -12.00 7.50 -3.77
N ALA A 144 -13.15 7.82 -4.38
CA ALA A 144 -13.41 7.54 -5.78
C ALA A 144 -12.34 8.14 -6.69
N ARG A 145 -11.89 7.35 -7.64
CA ARG A 145 -10.83 7.70 -8.56
C ARG A 145 -11.32 8.14 -9.93
N TRP A 146 -12.47 7.64 -10.33
CA TRP A 146 -13.09 8.00 -11.60
C TRP A 146 -13.39 9.50 -11.65
N ARG A 147 -13.13 10.13 -12.80
CA ARG A 147 -13.31 11.57 -13.04
C ARG A 147 -14.03 11.85 -14.37
N GLY A 148 -15.07 11.04 -14.67
CA GLY A 148 -15.90 11.23 -15.86
C GLY A 148 -15.41 10.55 -17.14
N ALA A 149 -14.29 9.83 -17.13
CA ALA A 149 -13.80 9.15 -18.33
C ALA A 149 -14.68 7.93 -18.67
N PRO A 150 -15.16 7.77 -19.93
CA PRO A 150 -15.92 6.59 -20.34
C PRO A 150 -15.04 5.34 -20.39
N GLY A 151 -15.66 4.16 -20.47
CA GLY A 151 -14.98 2.88 -20.56
C GLY A 151 -14.17 2.55 -19.30
N ARG A 152 -14.73 2.81 -18.11
CA ARG A 152 -14.09 2.58 -16.82
C ARG A 152 -15.00 1.84 -15.86
N THR A 153 -14.38 0.98 -15.07
CA THR A 153 -14.99 0.41 -13.87
C THR A 153 -14.13 0.73 -12.65
N GLU A 154 -14.79 0.97 -11.53
CA GLU A 154 -14.17 1.17 -10.23
C GLU A 154 -14.94 0.36 -9.19
N VAL A 155 -14.20 -0.44 -8.42
CA VAL A 155 -14.75 -1.39 -7.48
C VAL A 155 -14.22 -1.12 -6.09
N TRP A 156 -15.09 -1.24 -5.11
CA TRP A 156 -14.81 -1.34 -3.68
C TRP A 156 -15.38 -2.66 -3.21
N TYR A 157 -14.56 -3.56 -2.70
CA TYR A 157 -15.07 -4.79 -2.16
C TYR A 157 -14.46 -5.09 -0.80
N THR A 158 -15.24 -5.79 0.01
CA THR A 158 -14.88 -6.20 1.35
C THR A 158 -15.17 -7.67 1.51
N THR A 159 -14.25 -8.36 2.15
CA THR A 159 -14.34 -9.79 2.45
C THR A 159 -14.07 -9.98 3.93
N VAL A 160 -14.91 -10.75 4.61
CA VAL A 160 -14.85 -10.98 6.06
C VAL A 160 -15.10 -12.44 6.37
N THR A 161 -14.40 -12.99 7.34
CA THR A 161 -14.71 -14.31 7.93
C THR A 161 -15.14 -14.11 9.36
N ASP A 162 -16.36 -14.54 9.71
CA ASP A 162 -16.76 -14.64 11.10
C ASP A 162 -16.14 -15.90 11.74
N PRO A 163 -15.23 -15.75 12.71
CA PRO A 163 -14.58 -16.90 13.33
C PRO A 163 -15.51 -17.72 14.23
N ALA A 164 -16.61 -17.13 14.71
CA ALA A 164 -17.54 -17.80 15.61
C ALA A 164 -18.41 -18.83 14.87
N THR A 165 -18.88 -18.50 13.66
CA THR A 165 -19.74 -19.38 12.87
C THR A 165 -19.03 -20.03 11.67
N GLY A 166 -17.85 -19.53 11.30
CA GLY A 166 -17.16 -19.90 10.06
C GLY A 166 -17.88 -19.39 8.81
N THR A 167 -18.68 -18.33 8.94
CA THR A 167 -19.43 -17.71 7.86
C THR A 167 -18.55 -16.70 7.13
N GLY A 168 -18.52 -16.77 5.80
CA GLY A 168 -17.93 -15.74 4.94
C GLY A 168 -18.94 -14.65 4.58
N LEU A 169 -18.48 -13.40 4.50
CA LEU A 169 -19.27 -12.26 4.00
C LEU A 169 -18.51 -11.58 2.87
N TRP A 170 -19.22 -11.19 1.84
CA TRP A 170 -18.72 -10.42 0.72
C TRP A 170 -19.64 -9.26 0.39
N LEU A 171 -19.07 -8.06 0.34
CA LEU A 171 -19.76 -6.84 -0.08
C LEU A 171 -19.00 -6.26 -1.27
N HIS A 172 -19.70 -6.09 -2.39
CA HIS A 172 -19.12 -5.59 -3.64
C HIS A 172 -19.90 -4.37 -4.12
N HIS A 173 -19.21 -3.28 -4.30
CA HIS A 173 -19.73 -2.00 -4.75
C HIS A 173 -19.00 -1.61 -6.02
N GLU A 174 -19.72 -1.31 -7.08
CA GLU A 174 -19.14 -1.02 -8.38
C GLU A 174 -19.74 0.22 -9.02
N LEU A 175 -18.86 1.06 -9.55
CA LEU A 175 -19.15 2.10 -10.52
C LEU A 175 -18.83 1.55 -11.91
N THR A 176 -19.78 1.62 -12.83
CA THR A 176 -19.56 1.35 -14.25
C THR A 176 -19.82 2.63 -15.06
N ALA A 177 -18.82 3.07 -15.81
CA ALA A 177 -18.93 4.15 -16.80
C ALA A 177 -18.84 3.54 -18.21
N PRO A 178 -19.97 3.39 -18.93
CA PRO A 178 -20.02 2.74 -20.23
C PRO A 178 -19.08 3.37 -21.26
N ALA A 179 -18.57 2.54 -22.17
CA ALA A 179 -17.62 2.98 -23.19
C ALA A 179 -18.25 3.85 -24.29
N ASP A 180 -19.58 3.75 -24.47
CA ASP A 180 -20.34 4.56 -25.40
C ASP A 180 -20.61 6.00 -24.90
N GLY A 181 -20.16 6.33 -23.69
CA GLY A 181 -20.36 7.64 -23.08
C GLY A 181 -21.71 7.86 -22.43
N SER A 182 -22.57 6.83 -22.35
CA SER A 182 -23.80 6.91 -21.57
C SER A 182 -23.53 7.13 -20.09
N ALA A 183 -24.56 7.51 -19.32
CA ALA A 183 -24.42 7.89 -17.92
C ALA A 183 -23.81 6.76 -17.08
N ALA A 184 -22.84 7.10 -16.24
CA ALA A 184 -22.27 6.16 -15.28
C ALA A 184 -23.32 5.77 -14.24
N TYR A 185 -23.25 4.52 -13.81
CA TYR A 185 -24.17 3.95 -12.82
C TYR A 185 -23.43 3.17 -11.75
N ALA A 186 -24.07 3.06 -10.60
CA ALA A 186 -23.63 2.31 -9.45
C ALA A 186 -24.46 1.06 -9.25
N HIS A 187 -23.82 -0.04 -8.89
CA HIS A 187 -24.47 -1.31 -8.55
C HIS A 187 -23.56 -2.14 -7.66
N GLY A 188 -24.04 -3.29 -7.23
CA GLY A 188 -23.22 -4.22 -6.48
C GLY A 188 -23.99 -5.38 -5.89
N TRP A 189 -23.33 -6.13 -5.04
CA TRP A 189 -23.85 -7.32 -4.40
C TRP A 189 -23.47 -7.37 -2.93
N ALA A 190 -24.33 -8.01 -2.15
CA ALA A 190 -24.01 -8.50 -0.82
C ALA A 190 -24.22 -10.03 -0.83
N ALA A 191 -23.29 -10.78 -0.23
CA ALA A 191 -23.42 -12.23 -0.16
C ALA A 191 -22.90 -12.75 1.19
N VAL A 192 -23.65 -13.69 1.77
CA VAL A 192 -23.31 -14.43 2.99
C VAL A 192 -23.12 -15.89 2.62
N PHE A 193 -22.01 -16.47 3.09
CA PHE A 193 -21.61 -17.85 2.84
C PHE A 193 -21.60 -18.62 4.17
N PRO A 194 -22.77 -19.09 4.65
CA PRO A 194 -22.87 -19.78 5.93
C PRO A 194 -22.18 -21.13 5.88
N LYS A 195 -21.70 -21.61 7.04
CA LYS A 195 -21.18 -22.96 7.16
C LYS A 195 -22.34 -23.97 7.23
N GLY A 196 -22.40 -24.89 6.25
CA GLY A 196 -23.40 -25.94 6.21
C GLY A 196 -24.80 -25.51 5.72
N ALA A 197 -24.89 -24.30 5.12
CA ALA A 197 -26.11 -23.80 4.51
C ALA A 197 -25.82 -23.16 3.13
N PRO A 198 -26.83 -23.03 2.26
CA PRO A 198 -26.66 -22.42 0.94
C PRO A 198 -26.20 -20.96 1.04
N VAL A 199 -25.44 -20.51 0.03
CA VAL A 199 -25.05 -19.12 -0.10
C VAL A 199 -26.29 -18.24 -0.34
N ARG A 200 -26.37 -17.14 0.39
CA ARG A 200 -27.40 -16.11 0.21
C ARG A 200 -26.77 -14.87 -0.38
N HIS A 201 -27.40 -14.30 -1.38
CA HIS A 201 -26.92 -13.09 -2.02
C HIS A 201 -28.05 -12.21 -2.51
N ALA A 202 -27.77 -10.92 -2.62
CA ALA A 202 -28.68 -9.95 -3.17
C ALA A 202 -27.90 -8.90 -3.97
N ARG A 203 -28.58 -8.28 -4.93
CA ARG A 203 -28.05 -7.22 -5.78
C ARG A 203 -28.75 -5.91 -5.50
N PHE A 204 -28.01 -4.80 -5.46
CA PHE A 204 -28.56 -3.45 -5.52
C PHE A 204 -28.19 -2.78 -6.84
N GLY A 205 -28.98 -1.79 -7.23
CA GLY A 205 -28.79 -1.08 -8.49
C GLY A 205 -29.17 -1.92 -9.74
N PRO A 206 -28.91 -1.39 -10.95
CA PRO A 206 -28.19 -0.15 -11.23
C PRO A 206 -28.96 1.12 -10.86
N VAL A 207 -28.25 2.10 -10.31
CA VAL A 207 -28.75 3.44 -9.98
C VAL A 207 -27.78 4.49 -10.50
N PRO A 208 -28.24 5.73 -10.81
CA PRO A 208 -27.35 6.78 -11.27
C PRO A 208 -26.19 7.03 -10.28
N TRP A 209 -24.96 7.07 -10.81
CA TRP A 209 -23.81 7.42 -9.99
C TRP A 209 -23.83 8.90 -9.62
N LYS A 210 -23.54 9.20 -8.35
CA LYS A 210 -23.25 10.54 -7.86
C LYS A 210 -21.86 10.52 -7.23
N PRO A 211 -20.97 11.45 -7.61
CA PRO A 211 -19.63 11.52 -7.00
C PRO A 211 -19.73 11.67 -5.48
N GLU A 212 -18.90 10.91 -4.78
CA GLU A 212 -18.73 10.99 -3.34
C GLU A 212 -17.23 11.18 -3.04
N ASP A 213 -16.89 12.10 -2.16
CA ASP A 213 -15.48 12.46 -1.91
C ASP A 213 -14.71 11.37 -1.14
N ARG A 214 -15.39 10.55 -0.36
CA ARG A 214 -14.76 9.65 0.61
C ARG A 214 -14.95 8.16 0.34
N GLY A 215 -15.38 7.76 -0.83
CA GLY A 215 -15.55 6.35 -1.14
C GLY A 215 -16.67 6.09 -2.13
N PHE A 216 -17.48 5.07 -1.88
CA PHE A 216 -18.68 4.73 -2.65
C PHE A 216 -19.93 5.11 -1.87
N ALA A 217 -20.85 5.79 -2.53
CA ALA A 217 -22.21 5.98 -2.03
C ALA A 217 -23.22 6.00 -3.19
N ALA A 218 -24.27 5.22 -3.08
CA ALA A 218 -25.38 5.18 -4.04
C ALA A 218 -26.61 4.55 -3.40
N ASP A 219 -27.77 5.21 -3.52
CA ASP A 219 -29.08 4.70 -3.09
C ASP A 219 -29.10 4.09 -1.66
N GLY A 220 -28.55 4.81 -0.70
CA GLY A 220 -28.47 4.36 0.69
C GLY A 220 -27.36 3.36 0.98
N VAL A 221 -26.69 2.81 -0.03
CA VAL A 221 -25.54 1.93 0.13
C VAL A 221 -24.25 2.76 0.20
N ARG A 222 -23.39 2.46 1.18
CA ARG A 222 -22.13 3.19 1.43
C ARG A 222 -20.97 2.24 1.73
N ALA A 223 -19.82 2.53 1.12
CA ALA A 223 -18.53 1.97 1.48
C ALA A 223 -17.51 3.13 1.58
N VAL A 224 -17.38 3.67 2.77
CA VAL A 224 -16.51 4.81 3.10
C VAL A 224 -15.51 4.40 4.16
N PRO A 225 -14.39 5.13 4.36
CA PRO A 225 -13.43 4.80 5.40
C PRO A 225 -14.09 4.56 6.76
N GLY A 226 -13.85 3.42 7.35
CA GLY A 226 -14.35 3.02 8.66
C GLY A 226 -15.82 2.57 8.70
N ARG A 227 -16.59 2.62 7.61
CA ARG A 227 -17.99 2.20 7.64
C ARG A 227 -18.50 1.62 6.33
N LEU A 228 -19.22 0.52 6.44
CA LEU A 228 -19.96 -0.13 5.37
C LEU A 228 -21.42 -0.27 5.81
N ALA A 229 -22.34 0.33 5.06
CA ALA A 229 -23.76 0.26 5.41
C ALA A 229 -24.60 0.21 4.13
N GLY A 230 -25.72 -0.50 4.18
CA GLY A 230 -26.63 -0.56 3.03
C GLY A 230 -27.66 -1.65 3.12
N ALA A 231 -28.43 -1.75 2.03
CA ALA A 231 -29.42 -2.78 1.84
C ALA A 231 -29.45 -3.25 0.38
N ALA A 232 -29.74 -4.52 0.17
CA ALA A 232 -29.95 -5.14 -1.13
C ALA A 232 -30.97 -6.28 -1.00
N GLY A 233 -32.15 -6.19 -1.64
CA GLY A 233 -33.21 -7.17 -1.46
C GLY A 233 -33.57 -7.39 0.01
N ALA A 234 -33.52 -8.63 0.47
CA ALA A 234 -33.75 -9.01 1.86
C ALA A 234 -32.49 -8.85 2.77
N MET A 235 -31.38 -8.39 2.23
CA MET A 235 -30.15 -8.22 2.99
C MET A 235 -29.95 -6.76 3.41
N ASN A 236 -29.50 -6.55 4.65
CA ASN A 236 -29.02 -5.25 5.10
C ASN A 236 -27.82 -5.42 6.03
N TRP A 237 -26.93 -4.42 6.01
CA TRP A 237 -25.69 -4.42 6.79
C TRP A 237 -25.38 -3.04 7.34
N ASP A 238 -24.79 -3.03 8.52
CA ASP A 238 -24.17 -1.86 9.14
C ASP A 238 -22.93 -2.30 9.90
N LEU A 239 -21.77 -2.02 9.32
CA LEU A 239 -20.49 -2.51 9.80
C LEU A 239 -19.51 -1.37 9.98
N THR A 240 -18.72 -1.43 11.05
CA THR A 240 -17.51 -0.61 11.21
C THR A 240 -16.29 -1.40 10.73
N GLU A 241 -15.34 -0.70 10.12
CA GLU A 241 -14.06 -1.23 9.65
C GLU A 241 -12.92 -0.56 10.41
N GLN A 242 -12.03 -1.34 11.02
CA GLN A 242 -10.82 -0.86 11.68
C GLN A 242 -9.58 -1.45 11.03
N PRO A 243 -8.89 -0.71 10.15
CA PRO A 243 -7.67 -1.18 9.50
C PRO A 243 -6.56 -1.44 10.53
N GLU A 244 -5.97 -2.65 10.50
CA GLU A 244 -4.89 -3.05 11.42
C GLU A 244 -3.50 -2.82 10.86
N ALA A 245 -3.37 -2.65 9.55
CA ALA A 245 -2.09 -2.58 8.88
C ALA A 245 -2.07 -1.54 7.76
N ALA A 246 -0.86 -1.12 7.38
CA ALA A 246 -0.65 -0.21 6.26
C ALA A 246 -1.20 -0.81 4.94
N PRO A 247 -1.63 0.03 3.98
CA PRO A 247 -2.14 -0.41 2.70
C PRO A 247 -1.20 -1.38 1.97
N LEU A 248 -1.77 -2.32 1.24
CA LEU A 248 -1.03 -3.27 0.41
C LEU A 248 -1.32 -3.01 -1.06
N PHE A 249 -0.28 -2.92 -1.86
CA PHE A 249 -0.36 -2.79 -3.31
C PHE A 249 -0.05 -4.12 -3.96
N THR A 250 -1.06 -4.80 -4.46
CA THR A 250 -0.89 -6.07 -5.20
C THR A 250 -0.13 -5.81 -6.49
N PHE A 251 -0.50 -4.76 -7.19
CA PHE A 251 0.16 -4.25 -8.40
C PHE A 251 1.28 -3.25 -8.05
N PRO A 252 2.14 -2.87 -9.00
CA PRO A 252 3.11 -1.80 -8.79
C PRO A 252 2.41 -0.50 -8.38
N ARG A 253 2.92 0.22 -7.39
CA ARG A 253 2.32 1.48 -6.91
C ARG A 253 2.10 2.51 -8.01
N TRP A 254 2.97 2.55 -9.00
CA TRP A 254 2.84 3.47 -10.13
C TRP A 254 1.60 3.17 -10.98
N SER A 255 1.16 1.93 -11.09
CA SER A 255 -0.02 1.54 -11.87
C SER A 255 -1.31 2.06 -11.27
N TRP A 256 -1.37 2.23 -9.95
CA TRP A 256 -2.49 2.88 -9.29
C TRP A 256 -2.54 4.37 -9.59
N ARG A 257 -1.38 5.04 -9.68
CA ARG A 257 -1.31 6.48 -9.97
C ARG A 257 -1.49 6.80 -11.44
N ARG A 258 -0.97 5.95 -12.31
CA ARG A 258 -1.02 6.08 -13.77
C ARG A 258 -1.65 4.82 -14.34
N PRO A 259 -2.89 4.88 -14.88
CA PRO A 259 -3.62 3.70 -15.34
C PRO A 259 -3.10 3.22 -16.70
N LEU A 260 -1.85 2.77 -16.75
CA LEU A 260 -1.23 2.19 -17.94
C LEU A 260 -1.54 0.70 -18.09
N LEU A 261 -1.87 0.01 -16.99
CA LEU A 261 -2.34 -1.36 -17.02
C LEU A 261 -3.86 -1.40 -17.27
N PRO A 262 -4.41 -2.50 -17.80
CA PRO A 262 -5.85 -2.69 -17.98
C PRO A 262 -6.65 -2.47 -16.69
N ALA A 263 -6.12 -2.94 -15.57
CA ALA A 263 -6.63 -2.69 -14.23
C ALA A 263 -5.49 -2.64 -13.22
N ALA A 264 -5.74 -2.01 -12.08
CA ALA A 264 -4.87 -2.02 -10.91
C ALA A 264 -5.71 -2.28 -9.65
N GLN A 265 -5.13 -3.02 -8.69
CA GLN A 265 -5.73 -3.33 -7.41
C GLN A 265 -4.87 -2.80 -6.28
N ILE A 266 -5.51 -2.29 -5.25
CA ILE A 266 -4.91 -1.95 -3.96
C ILE A 266 -5.82 -2.45 -2.84
N LEU A 267 -5.23 -2.70 -1.68
CA LEU A 267 -5.96 -2.98 -0.45
C LEU A 267 -5.69 -1.81 0.51
N PRO A 268 -6.64 -0.86 0.66
CA PRO A 268 -6.56 0.18 1.70
C PRO A 268 -6.44 -0.46 3.08
N ALA A 269 -7.20 -1.52 3.34
CA ALA A 269 -7.12 -2.35 4.52
C ALA A 269 -6.85 -3.81 4.12
N ALA A 270 -5.57 -4.17 4.01
CA ALA A 270 -5.18 -5.56 3.69
C ALA A 270 -5.45 -6.53 4.84
N ARG A 271 -5.66 -6.02 6.03
CA ARG A 271 -6.23 -6.66 7.21
C ARG A 271 -6.97 -5.61 8.02
N ALA A 272 -8.17 -5.92 8.40
CA ALA A 272 -9.03 -5.11 9.25
C ALA A 272 -9.86 -5.99 10.16
N THR A 273 -10.37 -5.42 11.24
CA THR A 273 -11.42 -5.99 12.07
C THR A 273 -12.75 -5.32 11.74
N TYR A 274 -13.80 -6.14 11.71
CA TYR A 274 -15.16 -5.72 11.43
C TYR A 274 -16.06 -5.98 12.63
N GLU A 275 -16.90 -5.01 12.95
CA GLU A 275 -17.93 -5.09 13.98
C GLU A 275 -19.27 -4.61 13.41
N GLY A 276 -20.36 -5.21 13.86
CA GLY A 276 -21.73 -4.82 13.46
C GLY A 276 -22.56 -6.00 13.00
N THR A 277 -23.62 -5.71 12.25
CA THR A 277 -24.68 -6.67 11.96
C THR A 277 -24.93 -6.78 10.47
N VAL A 278 -25.12 -8.02 9.99
CA VAL A 278 -25.67 -8.34 8.66
C VAL A 278 -26.93 -9.17 8.83
N ARG A 279 -28.07 -8.63 8.41
CA ARG A 279 -29.34 -9.38 8.37
C ARG A 279 -29.57 -9.89 6.97
N TYR A 280 -30.06 -11.10 6.86
CA TYR A 280 -30.40 -11.76 5.60
C TYR A 280 -31.60 -12.70 5.82
N GLU A 281 -32.17 -13.25 4.76
CA GLU A 281 -33.42 -13.99 4.78
C GLU A 281 -33.50 -15.07 5.89
N ASP A 282 -32.41 -15.82 6.08
CA ASP A 282 -32.38 -16.95 7.01
C ASP A 282 -31.85 -16.58 8.41
N GLY A 283 -31.46 -15.31 8.66
CA GLY A 283 -30.95 -14.95 9.97
C GLY A 283 -30.17 -13.64 10.06
N THR A 284 -29.41 -13.56 11.11
CA THR A 284 -28.55 -12.41 11.43
C THR A 284 -27.14 -12.90 11.74
N LEU A 285 -26.15 -12.26 11.14
CA LEU A 285 -24.73 -12.43 11.41
C LEU A 285 -24.27 -11.24 12.25
N GLU A 286 -23.92 -11.50 13.50
CA GLU A 286 -23.33 -10.50 14.42
C GLU A 286 -21.81 -10.63 14.39
N LEU A 287 -21.13 -9.63 13.85
CA LEU A 287 -19.67 -9.59 13.76
C LEU A 287 -19.09 -8.89 14.99
N THR A 288 -18.17 -9.55 15.67
CA THR A 288 -17.43 -8.98 16.82
C THR A 288 -15.94 -9.20 16.60
N GLY A 289 -15.25 -8.14 16.14
CA GLY A 289 -13.81 -8.22 15.84
C GLY A 289 -13.48 -9.22 14.73
N ALA A 290 -14.38 -9.44 13.76
CA ALA A 290 -14.19 -10.43 12.69
C ALA A 290 -13.08 -9.99 11.72
N PRO A 291 -12.10 -10.85 11.40
CA PRO A 291 -11.03 -10.52 10.47
C PRO A 291 -11.54 -10.44 9.03
N GLY A 292 -10.97 -9.51 8.28
CA GLY A 292 -11.27 -9.34 6.87
C GLY A 292 -10.35 -8.33 6.20
N ALA A 293 -10.71 -7.93 4.98
CA ALA A 293 -9.98 -6.99 4.17
C ALA A 293 -10.89 -6.13 3.30
N SER A 294 -10.44 -4.92 2.99
CA SER A 294 -11.04 -4.08 1.95
C SER A 294 -10.07 -3.87 0.81
N ALA A 295 -10.56 -3.99 -0.41
CA ALA A 295 -9.78 -3.77 -1.60
C ALA A 295 -10.50 -2.88 -2.62
N ARG A 296 -9.70 -2.35 -3.54
CA ARG A 296 -10.18 -1.50 -4.63
C ARG A 296 -9.54 -1.89 -5.94
N ILE A 297 -10.38 -1.85 -6.98
CA ILE A 297 -9.94 -2.04 -8.36
C ILE A 297 -10.34 -0.79 -9.16
N TYR A 298 -9.47 -0.37 -10.06
CA TYR A 298 -9.76 0.64 -11.06
C TYR A 298 -9.21 0.19 -12.41
N GLY A 299 -10.07 0.17 -13.43
CA GLY A 299 -9.67 -0.35 -14.71
C GLY A 299 -10.65 -0.11 -15.86
N HIS A 300 -10.54 -0.94 -16.89
CA HIS A 300 -11.35 -0.89 -18.10
C HIS A 300 -12.40 -2.02 -18.18
N GLY A 301 -12.52 -2.83 -17.13
CA GLY A 301 -13.34 -4.03 -17.06
C GLY A 301 -12.51 -5.27 -16.73
N ASN A 302 -13.15 -6.42 -16.86
CA ASN A 302 -12.60 -7.70 -16.46
C ASN A 302 -11.52 -8.23 -17.42
N ALA A 303 -10.63 -9.05 -16.89
CA ALA A 303 -9.69 -9.81 -17.70
C ALA A 303 -10.42 -10.93 -18.48
N ARG A 304 -9.80 -11.47 -19.53
CA ARG A 304 -10.35 -12.62 -20.28
C ARG A 304 -10.56 -13.85 -19.38
N ARG A 305 -9.62 -14.09 -18.48
CA ARG A 305 -9.68 -15.11 -17.42
C ARG A 305 -8.84 -14.62 -16.26
N TRP A 306 -9.34 -14.78 -15.05
CA TRP A 306 -8.61 -14.38 -13.84
C TRP A 306 -8.85 -15.34 -12.69
N SER A 307 -7.94 -15.31 -11.74
CA SER A 307 -8.16 -15.83 -10.39
C SER A 307 -7.64 -14.83 -9.38
N TRP A 308 -8.30 -14.78 -8.24
CA TRP A 308 -7.95 -13.94 -7.09
C TRP A 308 -7.96 -14.75 -5.81
N LEU A 309 -7.07 -14.41 -4.90
CA LEU A 309 -7.00 -14.93 -3.54
C LEU A 309 -6.66 -13.82 -2.57
N HIS A 310 -7.46 -13.72 -1.53
CA HIS A 310 -7.09 -13.07 -0.28
C HIS A 310 -7.06 -14.11 0.82
N ALA A 311 -5.97 -14.15 1.59
CA ALA A 311 -5.80 -15.09 2.70
C ALA A 311 -5.17 -14.40 3.90
N ASP A 312 -5.92 -14.33 5.02
CA ASP A 312 -5.35 -14.04 6.34
C ASP A 312 -4.65 -15.33 6.84
N LEU A 313 -3.33 -15.27 6.98
CA LEU A 313 -2.49 -16.39 7.36
C LEU A 313 -2.29 -16.48 8.88
N GLY A 314 -2.95 -15.60 9.65
CA GLY A 314 -2.78 -15.46 11.08
C GLY A 314 -1.56 -14.62 11.46
N GLY A 315 -1.53 -14.16 12.73
CA GLY A 315 -0.41 -13.38 13.26
C GLY A 315 -0.14 -12.03 12.57
N GLY A 316 -1.10 -11.51 11.78
CA GLY A 316 -0.94 -10.30 10.97
C GLY A 316 -0.32 -10.55 9.59
N ASP A 317 -0.06 -11.80 9.22
CA ASP A 317 0.43 -12.19 7.91
C ASP A 317 -0.72 -12.29 6.90
N VAL A 318 -0.52 -11.79 5.68
CA VAL A 318 -1.53 -11.74 4.62
C VAL A 318 -0.92 -12.12 3.28
N LEU A 319 -1.63 -12.95 2.52
CA LEU A 319 -1.29 -13.27 1.13
C LEU A 319 -2.38 -12.73 0.19
N GLU A 320 -1.95 -11.99 -0.81
CA GLU A 320 -2.80 -11.47 -1.88
C GLU A 320 -2.26 -11.89 -3.23
N ILE A 321 -3.14 -12.45 -4.09
CA ILE A 321 -2.78 -12.91 -5.44
C ILE A 321 -3.83 -12.44 -6.43
N VAL A 322 -3.37 -11.91 -7.56
CA VAL A 322 -4.17 -11.73 -8.78
C VAL A 322 -3.44 -12.37 -9.94
N ALA A 323 -4.05 -13.33 -10.59
CA ALA A 323 -3.56 -13.89 -11.84
C ALA A 323 -4.56 -13.60 -12.95
N ALA A 324 -4.10 -13.07 -14.08
CA ALA A 324 -5.00 -12.63 -15.14
C ALA A 324 -4.43 -12.83 -16.55
N VAL A 325 -5.31 -13.19 -17.47
CA VAL A 325 -5.05 -13.22 -18.92
C VAL A 325 -5.70 -11.99 -19.55
N SER A 326 -4.92 -11.21 -20.30
CA SER A 326 -5.41 -9.99 -20.93
C SER A 326 -6.46 -10.26 -22.02
N THR A 327 -7.41 -9.33 -22.16
CA THR A 327 -8.36 -9.29 -23.29
C THR A 327 -7.73 -8.74 -24.58
N ARG A 328 -6.59 -8.02 -24.49
CA ARG A 328 -5.96 -7.35 -25.62
C ARG A 328 -5.50 -8.36 -26.70
N PRO A 329 -5.77 -8.11 -27.98
CA PRO A 329 -5.25 -8.94 -29.07
C PRO A 329 -3.72 -9.14 -28.96
N GLY A 330 -3.25 -10.34 -29.24
CA GLY A 330 -1.82 -10.70 -29.08
C GLY A 330 -1.42 -11.11 -27.66
N LEU A 331 -1.91 -10.41 -26.61
CA LEU A 331 -1.61 -10.76 -25.22
C LEU A 331 -2.50 -11.88 -24.67
N ARG A 332 -3.67 -12.11 -25.27
CA ARG A 332 -4.62 -13.17 -24.86
C ARG A 332 -4.10 -14.60 -24.95
N ARG A 333 -3.02 -14.81 -25.73
CA ARG A 333 -2.35 -16.13 -25.89
C ARG A 333 -1.21 -16.33 -24.90
N LEU A 334 -0.81 -15.27 -24.18
CA LEU A 334 0.25 -15.37 -23.19
C LEU A 334 -0.27 -16.06 -21.92
N PRO A 335 0.61 -16.76 -21.19
CA PRO A 335 0.27 -17.27 -19.87
C PRO A 335 -0.20 -16.16 -18.94
N PRO A 336 -1.02 -16.49 -17.90
CA PRO A 336 -1.48 -15.50 -16.93
C PRO A 336 -0.33 -14.68 -16.36
N LEU A 337 -0.53 -13.36 -16.24
CA LEU A 337 0.32 -12.49 -15.44
C LEU A 337 -0.10 -12.66 -13.98
N VAL A 338 0.86 -12.94 -13.11
CA VAL A 338 0.62 -13.17 -11.68
C VAL A 338 1.25 -12.06 -10.87
N PHE A 339 0.42 -11.29 -10.18
CA PHE A 339 0.80 -10.34 -9.15
C PHE A 339 0.53 -10.98 -7.80
N LEU A 340 1.58 -11.13 -6.99
CA LEU A 340 1.52 -11.76 -5.68
C LEU A 340 2.23 -10.90 -4.66
N ARG A 341 1.60 -10.76 -3.48
CA ARG A 341 2.16 -10.05 -2.33
C ARG A 341 1.91 -10.86 -1.06
N LEU A 342 2.97 -11.28 -0.43
CA LEU A 342 2.95 -11.85 0.91
C LEU A 342 3.48 -10.79 1.88
N ARG A 343 2.64 -10.33 2.81
CA ARG A 343 3.07 -9.58 3.99
C ARG A 343 3.29 -10.59 5.11
N ARG A 344 4.52 -10.61 5.64
CA ARG A 344 4.89 -11.47 6.75
C ARG A 344 5.82 -10.73 7.69
N ASP A 345 5.57 -10.82 8.99
CA ASP A 345 6.36 -10.10 10.01
C ASP A 345 6.53 -8.61 9.66
N GLY A 346 5.48 -7.95 9.19
CA GLY A 346 5.48 -6.54 8.75
C GLY A 346 6.28 -6.26 7.46
N ARG A 347 6.84 -7.29 6.81
CA ARG A 347 7.61 -7.18 5.57
C ARG A 347 6.85 -7.74 4.39
N THR A 348 6.92 -7.06 3.24
CA THR A 348 6.24 -7.49 2.02
C THR A 348 7.22 -8.14 1.04
N TRP A 349 6.85 -9.32 0.53
CA TRP A 349 7.58 -10.09 -0.47
C TRP A 349 6.65 -10.49 -1.63
N PRO A 350 7.12 -10.48 -2.89
CA PRO A 350 8.35 -9.85 -3.35
C PRO A 350 8.29 -8.32 -3.20
N ARG A 351 9.45 -7.67 -3.07
CA ARG A 351 9.51 -6.19 -2.95
C ARG A 351 8.96 -5.46 -4.18
N ARG A 352 9.12 -6.06 -5.37
CA ARG A 352 8.72 -5.51 -6.67
C ARG A 352 7.88 -6.54 -7.41
N PRO A 353 6.54 -6.47 -7.32
CA PRO A 353 5.64 -7.46 -7.92
C PRO A 353 5.78 -7.51 -9.45
N GLU A 354 6.08 -6.39 -10.10
CA GLU A 354 6.27 -6.30 -11.55
C GLU A 354 7.39 -7.19 -12.07
N ARG A 355 8.47 -7.35 -11.31
CA ARG A 355 9.60 -8.21 -11.71
C ARG A 355 9.22 -9.69 -11.75
N SER A 356 8.33 -10.09 -10.86
CA SER A 356 7.86 -11.47 -10.76
C SER A 356 6.69 -11.74 -11.70
N ALA A 357 5.94 -10.72 -12.11
CA ALA A 357 4.85 -10.83 -13.07
C ALA A 357 5.36 -10.90 -14.52
N ILE A 358 6.33 -10.06 -14.90
CA ILE A 358 6.82 -9.94 -16.29
C ILE A 358 8.00 -10.89 -16.52
N GLY A 359 8.86 -11.11 -15.52
CA GLY A 359 9.98 -12.05 -15.50
C GLY A 359 10.97 -11.92 -16.67
N TRP A 360 12.14 -11.35 -16.44
CA TRP A 360 13.26 -11.49 -17.36
C TRP A 360 13.79 -12.92 -17.29
N ALA A 361 13.84 -13.59 -18.44
CA ALA A 361 14.43 -14.93 -18.63
C ALA A 361 13.74 -16.12 -17.92
N GLY A 362 12.42 -16.15 -17.77
CA GLY A 362 11.66 -17.38 -17.43
C GLY A 362 11.86 -17.97 -16.03
N ALA A 363 12.99 -17.72 -15.38
CA ALA A 363 13.41 -18.38 -14.14
C ALA A 363 12.85 -17.73 -12.86
N LEU A 364 12.38 -16.48 -12.90
CA LEU A 364 11.93 -15.71 -11.75
C LEU A 364 10.46 -15.29 -11.86
N ARG A 365 9.67 -15.99 -12.68
CA ARG A 365 8.27 -15.66 -12.92
C ARG A 365 7.37 -16.50 -12.05
N PHE A 366 6.33 -15.88 -11.48
CA PHE A 366 5.19 -16.62 -10.97
C PHE A 366 4.34 -17.15 -12.13
N ARG A 367 3.81 -18.35 -11.95
CA ARG A 367 2.93 -19.03 -12.90
C ARG A 367 1.65 -19.42 -12.20
N ALA A 368 0.52 -19.23 -12.87
CA ALA A 368 -0.77 -19.68 -12.40
C ALA A 368 -1.36 -20.68 -13.39
N ASP A 369 -1.97 -21.72 -12.86
CA ASP A 369 -2.90 -22.57 -13.58
C ASP A 369 -4.29 -22.27 -13.05
N ILE A 370 -5.08 -21.51 -13.85
CA ILE A 370 -6.39 -21.01 -13.47
C ILE A 370 -7.44 -22.04 -13.87
N GLY A 371 -8.20 -22.55 -12.91
CA GLY A 371 -9.24 -23.56 -13.13
C GLY A 371 -10.18 -23.67 -11.95
N LEU A 372 -11.18 -24.52 -12.07
CA LEU A 372 -12.13 -24.87 -11.02
C LEU A 372 -12.30 -26.39 -10.98
N PRO A 373 -12.52 -26.98 -9.81
CA PRO A 373 -12.65 -26.33 -8.50
C PRO A 373 -11.32 -25.89 -7.91
N THR A 374 -10.21 -26.28 -8.51
CA THR A 374 -8.86 -26.04 -7.96
C THR A 374 -7.99 -25.27 -8.94
N TRP A 375 -7.26 -24.30 -8.43
CA TRP A 375 -6.23 -23.56 -9.17
C TRP A 375 -4.95 -23.40 -8.35
N THR A 376 -3.84 -23.15 -9.02
CA THR A 376 -2.52 -23.12 -8.38
C THR A 376 -1.69 -21.93 -8.81
N VAL A 377 -0.82 -21.46 -7.90
CA VAL A 377 0.23 -20.51 -8.18
C VAL A 377 1.57 -21.05 -7.70
N THR A 378 2.59 -20.98 -8.56
CA THR A 378 3.95 -21.37 -8.21
C THR A 378 4.94 -20.33 -8.70
N GLY A 379 6.06 -20.18 -8.01
CA GLY A 379 7.12 -19.30 -8.47
C GLY A 379 8.15 -18.97 -7.41
N ARG A 380 9.12 -18.15 -7.80
CA ARG A 380 10.19 -17.72 -6.90
C ARG A 380 10.55 -16.26 -7.10
N ALA A 381 10.99 -15.62 -6.02
CA ALA A 381 11.58 -14.29 -6.06
C ALA A 381 12.73 -14.21 -5.05
N GLY A 382 13.94 -13.97 -5.54
CA GLY A 382 15.16 -14.06 -4.74
C GLY A 382 15.38 -15.48 -4.19
N LEU A 383 15.66 -15.57 -2.91
CA LEU A 383 15.93 -16.83 -2.20
C LEU A 383 14.66 -17.52 -1.65
N ARG A 384 13.47 -17.13 -2.09
CA ARG A 384 12.19 -17.73 -1.67
C ARG A 384 11.42 -18.25 -2.86
N ARG A 385 10.77 -19.40 -2.68
CA ARG A 385 9.77 -19.93 -3.59
C ARG A 385 8.47 -20.17 -2.85
N ILE A 386 7.36 -20.01 -3.57
CA ILE A 386 6.02 -20.23 -3.04
C ILE A 386 5.26 -21.20 -3.91
N ARG A 387 4.42 -22.01 -3.29
CA ARG A 387 3.38 -22.80 -3.95
C ARG A 387 2.09 -22.56 -3.20
N VAL A 388 1.06 -22.22 -3.95
CA VAL A 388 -0.28 -21.99 -3.46
C VAL A 388 -1.22 -22.91 -4.23
N THR A 389 -2.09 -23.59 -3.51
CA THR A 389 -3.20 -24.37 -4.06
C THR A 389 -4.47 -23.83 -3.43
N VAL A 390 -5.46 -23.48 -4.24
CA VAL A 390 -6.74 -22.95 -3.79
C VAL A 390 -7.83 -23.83 -4.34
N THR A 391 -8.78 -24.24 -3.49
CA THR A 391 -9.95 -25.02 -3.88
C THR A 391 -11.21 -24.26 -3.53
N GLN A 392 -12.10 -24.09 -4.49
CA GLN A 392 -13.40 -23.47 -4.38
C GLN A 392 -14.47 -24.57 -4.54
N PRO A 393 -14.96 -25.18 -3.44
CA PRO A 393 -15.99 -26.19 -3.54
C PRO A 393 -17.28 -25.63 -4.15
N GLU A 394 -17.94 -26.41 -4.98
CA GLU A 394 -19.12 -25.96 -5.77
C GLU A 394 -20.28 -25.52 -4.85
N ASP A 395 -20.51 -26.24 -3.78
CA ASP A 395 -21.54 -25.96 -2.76
C ASP A 395 -21.33 -24.65 -1.98
N ARG A 396 -20.13 -24.09 -2.06
CA ARG A 396 -19.73 -22.83 -1.40
C ARG A 396 -19.36 -21.73 -2.41
N THR A 397 -19.66 -21.94 -3.69
CA THR A 397 -19.27 -21.02 -4.77
C THR A 397 -20.50 -20.37 -5.39
N LEU A 398 -20.52 -19.03 -5.43
CA LEU A 398 -21.55 -18.22 -6.04
C LEU A 398 -21.14 -17.81 -7.46
N ALA A 399 -21.97 -18.09 -8.45
CA ALA A 399 -21.78 -17.61 -9.82
C ALA A 399 -22.51 -16.28 -10.03
N LEU A 400 -21.78 -15.27 -10.53
CA LEU A 400 -22.28 -13.93 -10.79
C LEU A 400 -21.95 -13.50 -12.22
N GLU A 401 -22.88 -12.80 -12.85
CA GLU A 401 -22.69 -12.18 -14.15
C GLU A 401 -22.30 -10.71 -13.99
N TYR A 402 -21.13 -10.35 -14.53
CA TYR A 402 -20.67 -8.97 -14.65
C TYR A 402 -20.90 -8.44 -16.06
N THR A 403 -21.17 -7.16 -16.17
CA THR A 403 -21.21 -6.45 -17.46
C THR A 403 -20.10 -5.41 -17.47
N ASP A 404 -19.14 -5.59 -18.35
CA ASP A 404 -18.03 -4.66 -18.51
C ASP A 404 -18.47 -3.33 -19.16
N PRO A 405 -17.68 -2.24 -19.02
CA PRO A 405 -18.02 -0.95 -19.64
C PRO A 405 -18.21 -0.99 -21.15
N ASP A 406 -17.63 -1.96 -21.86
CA ASP A 406 -17.81 -2.18 -23.29
C ASP A 406 -19.02 -3.07 -23.65
N GLY A 407 -19.85 -3.41 -22.66
CA GLY A 407 -21.03 -4.26 -22.79
C GLY A 407 -20.74 -5.76 -22.81
N ALA A 408 -19.48 -6.19 -22.76
CA ALA A 408 -19.17 -7.60 -22.71
C ALA A 408 -19.53 -8.21 -21.35
N ARG A 409 -19.96 -9.46 -21.38
CA ARG A 409 -20.31 -10.20 -20.16
C ARG A 409 -19.14 -11.03 -19.67
N ALA A 410 -19.02 -11.16 -18.36
CA ALA A 410 -18.07 -12.02 -17.69
C ALA A 410 -18.76 -12.76 -16.56
N THR A 411 -18.44 -14.04 -16.40
CA THR A 411 -18.92 -14.85 -15.28
C THR A 411 -17.82 -14.91 -14.22
N CYS A 412 -18.13 -14.49 -13.00
CA CYS A 412 -17.30 -14.65 -11.81
C CYS A 412 -17.87 -15.75 -10.92
N ARG A 413 -17.02 -16.65 -10.48
CA ARG A 413 -17.32 -17.64 -9.45
C ARG A 413 -16.56 -17.25 -8.19
N ASN A 414 -17.27 -16.68 -7.24
CA ASN A 414 -16.77 -16.19 -5.97
C ASN A 414 -17.01 -17.21 -4.85
N CYS A 415 -16.05 -17.37 -3.95
CA CYS A 415 -16.12 -18.25 -2.79
C CYS A 415 -15.44 -17.59 -1.59
N GLU A 416 -16.24 -17.13 -0.62
CA GLU A 416 -15.72 -16.54 0.62
C GLU A 416 -15.34 -17.57 1.69
N ARG A 417 -15.45 -18.84 1.33
CA ARG A 417 -15.08 -19.99 2.17
C ARG A 417 -14.27 -21.01 1.39
N ALA A 418 -13.30 -20.53 0.62
CA ALA A 418 -12.36 -21.37 -0.10
C ALA A 418 -11.35 -22.03 0.85
N ASP A 419 -10.84 -23.18 0.42
CA ASP A 419 -9.71 -23.84 1.07
C ASP A 419 -8.41 -23.40 0.39
N ALA A 420 -7.35 -23.19 1.16
CA ALA A 420 -6.06 -22.85 0.58
C ALA A 420 -4.90 -23.51 1.32
N GLN A 421 -3.90 -23.96 0.55
CA GLN A 421 -2.61 -24.37 1.10
C GLN A 421 -1.53 -23.46 0.54
N VAL A 422 -0.73 -22.87 1.41
CA VAL A 422 0.36 -21.96 1.08
C VAL A 422 1.66 -22.49 1.63
N ARG A 423 2.60 -22.89 0.78
CA ARG A 423 3.93 -23.35 1.17
C ARG A 423 5.00 -22.36 0.72
N LEU A 424 5.79 -21.91 1.65
CA LEU A 424 6.93 -21.02 1.43
C LEU A 424 8.22 -21.75 1.78
N ASP A 425 9.14 -21.80 0.84
CA ASP A 425 10.47 -22.37 1.06
C ASP A 425 11.54 -21.30 0.88
N ARG A 426 12.65 -21.48 1.57
CA ARG A 426 13.83 -20.63 1.48
C ARG A 426 15.06 -21.42 1.04
N TRP A 427 15.89 -20.80 0.20
CA TRP A 427 17.14 -21.36 -0.28
C TRP A 427 18.29 -21.15 0.72
N TRP A 428 18.88 -22.26 1.16
CA TRP A 428 20.05 -22.33 2.03
C TRP A 428 21.03 -23.40 1.50
N GLY A 429 21.53 -23.24 0.24
CA GLY A 429 22.22 -24.31 -0.47
C GLY A 429 21.28 -25.41 -0.98
N ARG A 430 20.14 -25.60 -0.34
CA ARG A 430 18.98 -26.41 -0.75
C ARG A 430 17.69 -25.72 -0.33
N TRP A 431 16.56 -26.07 -0.96
CA TRP A 431 15.25 -25.58 -0.57
C TRP A 431 14.84 -26.21 0.76
N ARG A 432 14.49 -25.37 1.75
CA ARG A 432 13.99 -25.78 3.06
C ARG A 432 12.65 -25.11 3.30
N PRO A 433 11.67 -25.81 3.89
CA PRO A 433 10.42 -25.21 4.32
C PRO A 433 10.69 -24.02 5.26
N GLU A 434 10.05 -22.88 4.99
CA GLU A 434 10.07 -21.67 5.83
C GLU A 434 8.72 -21.50 6.52
N ALA A 435 7.62 -21.83 5.84
CA ALA A 435 6.26 -21.83 6.38
C ALA A 435 5.34 -22.72 5.53
N ASP A 436 4.29 -23.25 6.17
CA ASP A 436 3.18 -24.00 5.55
C ASP A 436 1.89 -23.60 6.26
N TRP A 437 0.98 -22.95 5.55
CA TRP A 437 -0.31 -22.52 6.06
C TRP A 437 -1.41 -23.33 5.38
N ARG A 438 -2.41 -23.71 6.16
CA ARG A 438 -3.63 -24.36 5.68
C ARG A 438 -4.82 -23.55 6.14
N LEU A 439 -5.68 -23.21 5.22
CA LEU A 439 -6.92 -22.50 5.43
C LEU A 439 -8.04 -23.40 4.99
N ASP A 440 -8.88 -23.81 5.94
CA ASP A 440 -10.00 -24.69 5.70
C ASP A 440 -11.30 -23.86 5.76
N GLY A 441 -11.77 -23.39 4.61
CA GLY A 441 -12.94 -22.54 4.49
C GLY A 441 -12.78 -21.13 5.07
N THR A 442 -11.56 -20.58 5.08
CA THR A 442 -11.27 -19.22 5.57
C THR A 442 -10.49 -18.37 4.56
N ALA A 443 -10.24 -18.91 3.39
CA ALA A 443 -9.69 -18.15 2.28
C ALA A 443 -10.83 -17.54 1.44
N HIS A 444 -10.57 -16.39 0.84
CA HIS A 444 -11.48 -15.69 -0.05
C HIS A 444 -10.92 -15.78 -1.47
N ALA A 445 -11.68 -16.33 -2.38
CA ALA A 445 -11.18 -16.63 -3.72
C ALA A 445 -12.24 -16.46 -4.80
N GLU A 446 -11.79 -16.08 -5.98
CA GLU A 446 -12.64 -16.06 -7.16
C GLU A 446 -11.92 -16.56 -8.41
N VAL A 447 -12.67 -17.11 -9.34
CA VAL A 447 -12.23 -17.42 -10.69
C VAL A 447 -13.26 -16.87 -11.66
N GLY A 448 -12.79 -16.11 -12.65
CA GLY A 448 -13.69 -15.56 -13.64
C GLY A 448 -13.22 -15.71 -15.07
N THR A 449 -14.19 -15.65 -15.98
CA THR A 449 -13.98 -15.73 -17.42
C THR A 449 -14.90 -14.75 -18.15
N ARG A 450 -14.36 -14.14 -19.20
CA ARG A 450 -15.06 -13.25 -20.13
C ARG A 450 -15.21 -13.88 -21.49
#